data_c5373ccfb4f2aabf03d2f6fbe1237576
#
_entry.id   c5373ccfb4f2aabf03d2f6fbe1237576
#
_cell.length_a   1.000
_cell.length_b   1.000
_cell.length_c   1.000
_cell.angle_alpha   90.00
_cell.angle_beta   90.00
_cell.angle_gamma   90.00
#
_symmetry.space_group_name_H-M   'P 1'
#
loop_
_entity.id
_entity.type
_entity.pdbx_description
1 polymer ?
#
loop_
_entity_poly.entity_id
_entity_poly.type
_entity_poly.pdbx_seq_one_letter_code
_entity_poly.pdbx_strand_id
1 'polypeptide(L)'
;MSVAFFRQVAMNIGRFVHHLTGEYNMNDTNMQACIDACSHCHQTCLHTAMTHCLVVGGKHVEAGHFRLMINCAEICQASANFMLSGSVLHQKVCAICAEICDACAKSCEEIGGMEDCVKTCRECAESCRKMAVTGTY
;
A
#
# COMPACT_ATOMS: atom_id res chain seq x y z
N MET A 1 34.71 -8.59 -35.55
CA MET A 1 33.77 -7.99 -34.58
C MET A 1 34.54 -7.06 -33.65
N SER A 2 34.09 -5.83 -33.53
CA SER A 2 34.80 -4.78 -32.76
C SER A 2 34.61 -5.01 -31.26
N VAL A 3 35.69 -4.75 -30.50
CA VAL A 3 35.68 -4.77 -29.01
C VAL A 3 34.59 -3.88 -28.43
N ALA A 4 34.23 -2.81 -29.16
CA ALA A 4 33.13 -1.91 -28.76
C ALA A 4 31.75 -2.60 -28.80
N PHE A 5 31.54 -3.51 -29.73
CA PHE A 5 30.30 -4.26 -29.80
C PHE A 5 30.12 -5.23 -28.61
N PHE A 6 31.21 -5.92 -28.22
CA PHE A 6 31.19 -6.79 -27.03
C PHE A 6 30.97 -6.04 -25.73
N ARG A 7 31.54 -4.85 -25.61
CA ARG A 7 31.31 -3.98 -24.43
C ARG A 7 29.86 -3.50 -24.34
N GLN A 8 29.24 -3.17 -25.47
CA GLN A 8 27.85 -2.70 -25.51
C GLN A 8 26.87 -3.83 -25.18
N VAL A 9 27.14 -5.03 -25.69
CA VAL A 9 26.32 -6.21 -25.36
C VAL A 9 26.45 -6.58 -23.88
N ALA A 10 27.67 -6.55 -23.34
CA ALA A 10 27.89 -6.83 -21.92
C ALA A 10 27.22 -5.81 -21.01
N MET A 11 27.20 -4.52 -21.37
CA MET A 11 26.50 -3.48 -20.60
C MET A 11 24.98 -3.63 -20.67
N ASN A 12 24.45 -4.05 -21.82
CA ASN A 12 23.02 -4.28 -21.97
C ASN A 12 22.55 -5.54 -21.21
N ILE A 13 23.37 -6.58 -21.20
CA ILE A 13 23.12 -7.79 -20.41
C ILE A 13 23.19 -7.45 -18.92
N GLY A 14 24.16 -6.65 -18.48
CA GLY A 14 24.28 -6.19 -17.10
C GLY A 14 23.05 -5.41 -16.64
N ARG A 15 22.53 -4.49 -17.46
CA ARG A 15 21.29 -3.75 -17.17
C ARG A 15 20.08 -4.67 -17.10
N PHE A 16 19.97 -5.65 -17.98
CA PHE A 16 18.85 -6.59 -18.03
C PHE A 16 18.88 -7.53 -16.81
N VAL A 17 20.07 -8.01 -16.42
CA VAL A 17 20.26 -8.86 -15.23
C VAL A 17 19.99 -8.07 -13.95
N HIS A 18 20.38 -6.81 -13.86
CA HIS A 18 20.04 -5.91 -12.74
C HIS A 18 18.53 -5.75 -12.57
N HIS A 19 17.79 -5.70 -13.67
CA HIS A 19 16.33 -5.60 -13.64
C HIS A 19 15.66 -6.93 -13.22
N LEU A 20 16.29 -8.07 -13.51
CA LEU A 20 15.79 -9.41 -13.17
C LEU A 20 16.20 -9.93 -11.79
N THR A 21 17.40 -9.55 -11.32
CA THR A 21 17.94 -10.04 -10.04
C THR A 21 17.67 -9.10 -8.86
N GLY A 22 17.14 -7.90 -9.13
CA GLY A 22 16.79 -6.89 -8.14
C GLY A 22 17.90 -6.75 -7.09
N GLU A 23 18.90 -5.88 -7.31
CA GLU A 23 19.73 -5.49 -6.18
C GLU A 23 18.79 -4.98 -5.08
N TYR A 24 18.84 -5.63 -3.94
CA TYR A 24 18.07 -5.28 -2.75
C TYR A 24 18.53 -3.89 -2.28
N ASN A 25 17.86 -2.87 -2.75
CA ASN A 25 18.01 -1.52 -2.26
C ASN A 25 17.08 -1.37 -1.05
N MET A 26 17.50 -0.66 -0.02
CA MET A 26 16.68 -0.33 1.16
C MET A 26 15.33 0.29 0.78
N ASN A 27 15.29 1.03 -0.34
CA ASN A 27 14.06 1.57 -0.91
C ASN A 27 13.13 0.49 -1.43
N ASP A 28 13.65 -0.57 -2.05
CA ASP A 28 12.86 -1.71 -2.55
C ASP A 28 12.28 -2.52 -1.40
N THR A 29 13.04 -2.68 -0.30
CA THR A 29 12.58 -3.35 0.91
C THR A 29 11.42 -2.59 1.57
N ASN A 30 11.53 -1.26 1.70
CA ASN A 30 10.47 -0.40 2.22
C ASN A 30 9.25 -0.40 1.31
N MET A 31 9.45 -0.40 0.00
CA MET A 31 8.36 -0.48 -0.98
C MET A 31 7.63 -1.82 -0.89
N GLN A 32 8.35 -2.94 -0.81
CA GLN A 32 7.72 -4.25 -0.66
C GLN A 32 6.95 -4.36 0.65
N ALA A 33 7.51 -3.87 1.75
CA ALA A 33 6.82 -3.83 3.04
C ALA A 33 5.54 -2.99 2.97
N CYS A 34 5.56 -1.88 2.25
CA CYS A 34 4.37 -1.03 2.05
C CYS A 34 3.33 -1.71 1.14
N ILE A 35 3.74 -2.38 0.07
CA ILE A 35 2.86 -3.18 -0.78
C ILE A 35 2.15 -4.25 0.06
N ASP A 36 2.89 -4.96 0.91
CA ASP A 36 2.36 -6.01 1.77
C ASP A 36 1.37 -5.42 2.80
N ALA A 37 1.71 -4.30 3.43
CA ALA A 37 0.85 -3.61 4.40
C ALA A 37 -0.43 -3.11 3.74
N CYS A 38 -0.35 -2.50 2.57
CA CYS A 38 -1.52 -2.03 1.79
C CYS A 38 -2.40 -3.20 1.36
N SER A 39 -1.82 -4.27 0.86
CA SER A 39 -2.56 -5.47 0.43
C SER A 39 -3.28 -6.13 1.60
N HIS A 40 -2.64 -6.22 2.75
CA HIS A 40 -3.23 -6.76 3.98
C HIS A 40 -4.35 -5.85 4.51
N CYS A 41 -4.14 -4.53 4.51
CA CYS A 41 -5.15 -3.56 4.93
C CYS A 41 -6.38 -3.58 4.02
N HIS A 42 -6.20 -3.67 2.71
CA HIS A 42 -7.29 -3.87 1.75
C HIS A 42 -8.15 -5.09 2.12
N GLN A 43 -7.52 -6.23 2.32
CA GLN A 43 -8.22 -7.48 2.65
C GLN A 43 -8.93 -7.37 3.99
N THR A 44 -8.28 -6.86 5.02
CA THR A 44 -8.84 -6.74 6.37
C THR A 44 -10.03 -5.79 6.39
N CYS A 45 -9.91 -4.60 5.79
CA CYS A 45 -10.99 -3.61 5.77
C CYS A 45 -12.19 -4.11 4.97
N LEU A 46 -11.98 -4.68 3.78
CA LEU A 46 -13.07 -5.20 2.95
C LEU A 46 -13.76 -6.38 3.63
N HIS A 47 -13.00 -7.33 4.15
CA HIS A 47 -13.56 -8.49 4.86
C HIS A 47 -14.35 -8.06 6.10
N THR A 48 -13.80 -7.17 6.92
CA THR A 48 -14.47 -6.67 8.12
C THR A 48 -15.76 -5.91 7.78
N ALA A 49 -15.73 -5.05 6.77
CA ALA A 49 -16.91 -4.32 6.32
C ALA A 49 -18.03 -5.27 5.89
N MET A 50 -17.72 -6.25 5.07
CA MET A 50 -18.71 -7.14 4.43
C MET A 50 -19.19 -8.25 5.34
N THR A 51 -18.38 -8.76 6.26
CA THR A 51 -18.72 -9.92 7.10
C THR A 51 -19.02 -9.57 8.55
N HIS A 52 -18.43 -8.50 9.09
CA HIS A 52 -18.65 -8.06 10.47
C HIS A 52 -19.63 -6.88 10.53
N CYS A 53 -19.31 -5.77 9.86
CA CYS A 53 -20.13 -4.56 9.95
C CYS A 53 -21.55 -4.78 9.45
N LEU A 54 -21.73 -5.45 8.31
CA LEU A 54 -23.06 -5.75 7.77
C LEU A 54 -23.86 -6.72 8.64
N VAL A 55 -23.20 -7.63 9.33
CA VAL A 55 -23.86 -8.63 10.21
C VAL A 55 -24.24 -8.00 11.54
N VAL A 56 -23.34 -7.23 12.18
CA VAL A 56 -23.61 -6.56 13.46
C VAL A 56 -24.62 -5.43 13.28
N GLY A 57 -24.53 -4.67 12.19
CA GLY A 57 -25.43 -3.55 11.93
C GLY A 57 -25.20 -2.36 12.86
N GLY A 58 -26.23 -1.56 13.10
CA GLY A 58 -26.19 -0.40 13.98
C GLY A 58 -25.12 0.61 13.56
N LYS A 59 -24.27 1.05 14.47
CA LYS A 59 -23.20 2.02 14.21
C LYS A 59 -22.19 1.52 13.18
N HIS A 60 -21.99 0.21 13.05
CA HIS A 60 -21.09 -0.39 12.09
C HIS A 60 -21.50 -0.16 10.62
N VAL A 61 -22.76 0.15 10.36
CA VAL A 61 -23.28 0.43 9.01
C VAL A 61 -23.75 1.87 8.84
N GLU A 62 -23.46 2.74 9.78
CA GLU A 62 -23.67 4.17 9.57
C GLU A 62 -22.86 4.65 8.35
N ALA A 63 -23.48 5.48 7.54
CA ALA A 63 -22.97 5.84 6.22
C ALA A 63 -21.54 6.41 6.25
N GLY A 64 -21.21 7.24 7.24
CA GLY A 64 -19.87 7.82 7.39
C GLY A 64 -18.81 6.77 7.63
N HIS A 65 -19.06 5.88 8.57
CA HIS A 65 -18.14 4.78 8.91
C HIS A 65 -18.00 3.78 7.76
N PHE A 66 -19.11 3.28 7.24
CA PHE A 66 -19.10 2.23 6.23
C PHE A 66 -18.42 2.69 4.92
N ARG A 67 -18.70 3.93 4.47
CA ARG A 67 -18.00 4.51 3.32
C ARG A 67 -16.49 4.61 3.56
N LEU A 68 -16.09 4.98 4.77
CA LEU A 68 -14.67 5.09 5.12
C LEU A 68 -13.96 3.72 5.09
N MET A 69 -14.62 2.67 5.57
CA MET A 69 -14.14 1.29 5.47
C MET A 69 -13.91 0.87 4.00
N ILE A 70 -14.87 1.15 3.13
CA ILE A 70 -14.77 0.83 1.71
C ILE A 70 -13.70 1.70 1.03
N ASN A 71 -13.66 3.00 1.31
CA ASN A 71 -12.64 3.90 0.77
C ASN A 71 -11.23 3.47 1.19
N CYS A 72 -11.07 3.04 2.44
CA CYS A 72 -9.79 2.51 2.93
C CYS A 72 -9.38 1.23 2.16
N ALA A 73 -10.29 0.30 1.98
CA ALA A 73 -10.03 -0.91 1.21
C ALA A 73 -9.61 -0.58 -0.24
N GLU A 74 -10.30 0.36 -0.89
CA GLU A 74 -10.03 0.77 -2.27
C GLU A 74 -8.68 1.48 -2.41
N ILE A 75 -8.37 2.45 -1.56
CA ILE A 75 -7.11 3.19 -1.66
C ILE A 75 -5.90 2.31 -1.34
N CYS A 76 -6.04 1.38 -0.41
CA CYS A 76 -4.98 0.43 -0.09
C CYS A 76 -4.65 -0.46 -1.29
N GLN A 77 -5.65 -0.99 -1.98
CA GLN A 77 -5.44 -1.77 -3.21
C GLN A 77 -4.81 -0.92 -4.31
N ALA A 78 -5.31 0.30 -4.51
CA ALA A 78 -4.74 1.23 -5.48
C ALA A 78 -3.27 1.55 -5.16
N SER A 79 -2.94 1.83 -3.89
CA SER A 79 -1.56 2.11 -3.48
C SER A 79 -0.62 0.95 -3.79
N ALA A 80 -1.01 -0.28 -3.46
CA ALA A 80 -0.24 -1.47 -3.81
C ALA A 80 -0.04 -1.58 -5.32
N ASN A 81 -1.07 -1.36 -6.11
CA ASN A 81 -1.01 -1.43 -7.57
C ASN A 81 -0.11 -0.34 -8.16
N PHE A 82 -0.15 0.89 -7.65
CA PHE A 82 0.73 1.98 -8.09
C PHE A 82 2.20 1.68 -7.80
N MET A 83 2.50 1.10 -6.64
CA MET A 83 3.86 0.67 -6.31
C MET A 83 4.33 -0.50 -7.18
N LEU A 84 3.49 -1.53 -7.35
CA LEU A 84 3.79 -2.70 -8.19
C LEU A 84 4.01 -2.35 -9.65
N SER A 85 3.31 -1.36 -10.17
CA SER A 85 3.46 -0.90 -11.56
C SER A 85 4.66 0.02 -11.78
N GLY A 86 5.40 0.37 -10.73
CA GLY A 86 6.52 1.32 -10.82
C GLY A 86 6.08 2.74 -11.16
N SER A 87 4.86 3.11 -10.81
CA SER A 87 4.32 4.45 -11.09
C SER A 87 5.06 5.53 -10.31
N VAL A 88 5.47 6.59 -10.97
CA VAL A 88 6.05 7.78 -10.33
C VAL A 88 5.05 8.52 -9.42
N LEU A 89 3.76 8.22 -9.56
CA LEU A 89 2.69 8.81 -8.74
C LEU A 89 2.42 8.06 -7.44
N HIS A 90 3.11 6.92 -7.20
CA HIS A 90 2.84 6.09 -6.01
C HIS A 90 2.98 6.86 -4.70
N GLN A 91 3.89 7.81 -4.62
CA GLN A 91 4.11 8.62 -3.42
C GLN A 91 2.89 9.47 -3.06
N LYS A 92 2.26 10.09 -4.05
CA LYS A 92 1.02 10.88 -3.85
C LYS A 92 -0.14 9.97 -3.42
N VAL A 93 -0.24 8.81 -4.02
CA VAL A 93 -1.28 7.83 -3.65
C VAL A 93 -1.03 7.29 -2.23
N CYS A 94 0.22 6.98 -1.87
CA CYS A 94 0.58 6.58 -0.52
C CYS A 94 0.28 7.67 0.53
N ALA A 95 0.49 8.95 0.20
CA ALA A 95 0.14 10.05 1.10
C ALA A 95 -1.37 10.08 1.40
N ILE A 96 -2.21 9.96 0.39
CA ILE A 96 -3.67 9.89 0.54
C ILE A 96 -4.08 8.61 1.27
N CYS A 97 -3.44 7.49 0.95
CA CYS A 97 -3.69 6.21 1.62
C CYS A 97 -3.45 6.31 3.13
N ALA A 98 -2.36 6.94 3.55
CA ALA A 98 -2.06 7.16 4.96
C ALA A 98 -3.15 7.96 5.67
N GLU A 99 -3.64 9.04 5.07
CA GLU A 99 -4.72 9.86 5.63
C GLU A 99 -6.02 9.05 5.79
N ILE A 100 -6.40 8.30 4.78
CA ILE A 100 -7.63 7.49 4.79
C ILE A 100 -7.51 6.35 5.80
N CYS A 101 -6.35 5.68 5.87
CA CYS A 101 -6.10 4.63 6.86
C CYS A 101 -6.18 5.15 8.29
N ASP A 102 -5.61 6.31 8.59
CA ASP A 102 -5.70 6.93 9.91
C ASP A 102 -7.16 7.28 10.27
N ALA A 103 -7.90 7.85 9.34
CA ALA A 103 -9.32 8.17 9.54
C ALA A 103 -10.15 6.90 9.76
N CYS A 104 -9.88 5.84 9.00
CA CYS A 104 -10.55 4.54 9.15
C CYS A 104 -10.24 3.91 10.50
N ALA A 105 -8.97 3.90 10.93
CA ALA A 105 -8.56 3.40 12.23
C ALA A 105 -9.29 4.12 13.37
N LYS A 106 -9.34 5.45 13.32
CA LYS A 106 -10.04 6.26 14.29
C LYS A 106 -11.53 5.94 14.36
N SER A 107 -12.19 5.82 13.21
CA SER A 107 -13.62 5.48 13.15
C SER A 107 -13.90 4.08 13.70
N CYS A 108 -13.07 3.09 13.37
CA CYS A 108 -13.18 1.72 13.90
C CYS A 108 -12.97 1.69 15.43
N GLU A 109 -12.02 2.48 15.93
CA GLU A 109 -11.72 2.59 17.37
C GLU A 109 -12.88 3.22 18.15
N GLU A 110 -13.49 4.27 17.61
CA GLU A 110 -14.64 4.94 18.22
C GLU A 110 -15.88 4.03 18.30
N ILE A 111 -16.09 3.18 17.30
CA ILE A 111 -17.20 2.22 17.27
C ILE A 111 -16.92 1.01 18.16
N GLY A 112 -15.69 0.50 18.14
CA GLY A 112 -15.24 -0.67 18.88
C GLY A 112 -15.54 -2.00 18.17
N GLY A 113 -14.89 -3.06 18.64
CA GLY A 113 -15.09 -4.42 18.15
C GLY A 113 -14.40 -4.73 16.81
N MET A 114 -13.45 -3.89 16.38
CA MET A 114 -12.71 -4.02 15.12
C MET A 114 -11.21 -3.81 15.32
N GLU A 115 -10.65 -4.41 16.35
CA GLU A 115 -9.26 -4.20 16.78
C GLU A 115 -8.24 -4.55 15.71
N ASP A 116 -8.48 -5.63 14.96
CA ASP A 116 -7.61 -6.04 13.83
C ASP A 116 -7.61 -4.99 12.72
N CYS A 117 -8.76 -4.41 12.44
CA CYS A 117 -8.88 -3.34 11.45
C CYS A 117 -8.14 -2.08 11.90
N VAL A 118 -8.29 -1.69 13.16
CA VAL A 118 -7.56 -0.55 13.76
C VAL A 118 -6.06 -0.74 13.62
N LYS A 119 -5.55 -1.88 14.08
CA LYS A 119 -4.12 -2.21 14.01
C LYS A 119 -3.60 -2.18 12.57
N THR A 120 -4.26 -2.87 11.68
CA THR A 120 -3.86 -2.99 10.27
C THR A 120 -3.87 -1.64 9.56
N CYS A 121 -4.88 -0.81 9.80
CA CYS A 121 -4.95 0.54 9.25
C CYS A 121 -3.82 1.43 9.76
N ARG A 122 -3.48 1.37 11.05
CA ARG A 122 -2.38 2.17 11.61
C ARG A 122 -1.02 1.74 11.07
N GLU A 123 -0.78 0.45 10.96
CA GLU A 123 0.46 -0.09 10.35
C GLU A 123 0.59 0.32 8.88
N CYS A 124 -0.50 0.24 8.13
CA CYS A 124 -0.54 0.68 6.74
C CYS A 124 -0.30 2.19 6.60
N ALA A 125 -0.94 3.01 7.44
CA ALA A 125 -0.74 4.46 7.45
C ALA A 125 0.72 4.83 7.70
N GLU A 126 1.37 4.20 8.67
CA GLU A 126 2.79 4.43 8.97
C GLU A 126 3.68 4.05 7.79
N SER A 127 3.48 2.89 7.20
CA SER A 127 4.23 2.42 6.04
C SER A 127 4.06 3.34 4.83
N CYS A 128 2.82 3.78 4.57
CA CYS A 128 2.50 4.72 3.48
C CYS A 128 3.14 6.09 3.70
N ARG A 129 3.18 6.60 4.93
CA ARG A 129 3.87 7.87 5.24
C ARG A 129 5.36 7.82 4.93
N LYS A 130 6.01 6.70 5.22
CA LYS A 130 7.42 6.48 4.86
C LYS A 130 7.63 6.54 3.35
N MET A 131 6.75 5.92 2.58
CA MET A 131 6.81 5.93 1.13
C MET A 131 6.52 7.31 0.53
N ALA A 132 5.62 8.08 1.13
CA ALA A 132 5.29 9.43 0.69
C ALA A 132 6.44 10.45 0.84
N VAL A 133 7.33 10.24 1.82
CA VAL A 133 8.43 11.17 2.16
C VAL A 133 9.74 10.81 1.46
N THR A 134 9.99 9.52 1.14
CA THR A 134 11.30 9.03 0.68
C THR A 134 11.58 9.24 -0.81
N GLY A 135 10.72 9.91 -1.54
CA GLY A 135 10.90 10.09 -2.97
C GLY A 135 11.30 11.51 -3.34
N THR A 136 12.56 11.70 -3.63
CA THR A 136 13.00 12.75 -4.56
C THR A 136 12.75 12.25 -5.98
N TYR A 137 12.03 13.05 -6.74
CA TYR A 137 11.89 12.89 -8.20
C TYR A 137 13.23 13.07 -8.88
#